data_b735e51c69541af2fbeb36faafcf8dd5
#
_entry.id   b735e51c69541af2fbeb36faafcf8dd5
#
_cell.length_a   1.000
_cell.length_b   1.000
_cell.length_c   1.000
_cell.angle_alpha   90.00
_cell.angle_beta   90.00
_cell.angle_gamma   90.00
#
_symmetry.space_group_name_H-M   'P 1'
#
loop_
_entity.id
_entity.type
_entity.pdbx_description
1 polymer ?
#
loop_
_entity_poly.entity_id
_entity_poly.type
_entity_poly.pdbx_seq_one_letter_code
_entity_poly.pdbx_strand_id
1 'polypeptide(L)'
;MSIRGTVINVAAALVSASLPVLAFAQAPAGTPPRRPSPEVEALNPPVPADLVLAEDRRVPAENKAAAYRSPKWTAPKTSWGQPNLEGTWSTDDMRGIPFDRPEALGTQESLNEQQFIERAKRQQAGNDHSANVETFHRVAWGMRSFGFSSLVVDPPNGRTPALTADGRARAAVVAGKGSFGAGPFDAFEDFSLYDRCIARGLSAGMTAVLYGNGLVITQSPDSVSITYEMVHETRVIRLDGRPHLAGEVTQYDGNSRGRWEGDTLVVETGGFRDNTSIAGSAPNSKRLRTTERIRRVDPDMIEYRITVDDPATYTAPFTVRAMWTTQGSYTVYEYSCHEGNFAVSGGLGGERAFEREVEEAKRKGLPIPRRASMVEIYSAPAEGAEVFNINKGE
;
A
#
# COMPACT_ATOMS: atom_id res chain seq x y z
N MET A 1 9.89 5.98 78.16
CA MET A 1 11.04 5.77 77.29
C MET A 1 10.72 6.42 75.96
N SER A 2 11.34 7.57 75.73
CA SER A 2 11.09 8.43 74.58
C SER A 2 12.16 8.17 73.51
N ILE A 3 11.77 7.82 72.31
CA ILE A 3 12.69 7.74 71.15
C ILE A 3 12.39 8.94 70.25
N ARG A 4 13.37 9.88 70.27
CA ARG A 4 13.37 11.03 69.35
C ARG A 4 13.79 10.56 67.95
N GLY A 5 12.93 10.73 66.98
CA GLY A 5 13.25 10.55 65.57
C GLY A 5 13.87 11.82 65.00
N THR A 6 15.07 11.69 64.46
CA THR A 6 15.82 12.77 63.78
C THR A 6 15.28 12.91 62.34
N VAL A 7 14.76 14.11 62.04
CA VAL A 7 14.34 14.48 60.68
C VAL A 7 15.56 14.97 59.94
N ILE A 8 15.99 14.23 58.89
CA ILE A 8 17.04 14.69 57.96
C ILE A 8 16.37 15.47 56.83
N ASN A 9 16.58 16.77 56.83
CA ASN A 9 16.22 17.63 55.70
C ASN A 9 17.23 17.43 54.55
N VAL A 10 16.81 16.79 53.45
CA VAL A 10 17.56 16.77 52.21
C VAL A 10 17.07 17.94 51.36
N ALA A 11 17.90 18.96 51.29
CA ALA A 11 17.69 20.08 50.36
C ALA A 11 18.01 19.60 48.95
N ALA A 12 17.01 19.42 48.10
CA ALA A 12 17.19 19.15 46.68
C ALA A 12 17.57 20.45 45.96
N ALA A 13 18.82 20.57 45.59
CA ALA A 13 19.29 21.62 44.68
C ALA A 13 18.78 21.35 43.28
N LEU A 14 17.80 22.12 42.83
CA LEU A 14 17.37 22.17 41.42
C LEU A 14 18.49 22.87 40.61
N VAL A 15 19.30 22.07 39.95
CA VAL A 15 20.16 22.54 38.85
C VAL A 15 19.30 22.68 37.62
N SER A 16 18.89 23.90 37.32
CA SER A 16 18.26 24.24 36.03
C SER A 16 19.33 24.20 34.92
N ALA A 17 19.52 23.05 34.31
CA ALA A 17 20.26 22.95 33.06
C ALA A 17 19.37 23.51 31.94
N SER A 18 19.61 24.76 31.56
CA SER A 18 19.08 25.34 30.33
C SER A 18 19.73 24.60 29.14
N LEU A 19 19.02 23.62 28.59
CA LEU A 19 19.37 23.06 27.29
C LEU A 19 19.19 24.16 26.24
N PRO A 20 20.16 24.39 25.35
CA PRO A 20 19.96 25.28 24.23
C PRO A 20 18.85 24.68 23.35
N VAL A 21 17.78 25.46 23.19
CA VAL A 21 16.80 25.19 22.12
C VAL A 21 17.59 25.29 20.83
N LEU A 22 17.87 24.15 20.20
CA LEU A 22 18.33 24.10 18.82
C LEU A 22 17.19 24.70 18.00
N ALA A 23 17.30 26.00 17.70
CA ALA A 23 16.49 26.61 16.66
C ALA A 23 16.82 25.88 15.36
N PHE A 24 15.88 25.04 14.89
CA PHE A 24 15.91 24.59 13.52
C PHE A 24 15.86 25.86 12.69
N ALA A 25 16.99 26.22 12.06
CA ALA A 25 17.04 27.29 11.10
C ALA A 25 16.07 26.92 9.97
N GLN A 26 14.94 27.60 9.91
CA GLN A 26 14.09 27.58 8.74
C GLN A 26 14.95 28.01 7.55
N ALA A 27 14.97 27.18 6.51
CA ALA A 27 15.62 27.57 5.26
C ALA A 27 14.98 28.89 4.79
N PRO A 28 15.78 29.86 4.33
CA PRO A 28 15.24 31.12 3.85
C PRO A 28 14.24 30.85 2.71
N ALA A 29 13.08 31.50 2.81
CA ALA A 29 12.05 31.46 1.78
C ALA A 29 12.68 31.83 0.42
N GLY A 30 12.51 30.96 -0.58
CA GLY A 30 13.02 31.18 -1.94
C GLY A 30 14.27 30.39 -2.32
N THR A 31 14.75 29.45 -1.51
CA THR A 31 15.83 28.55 -1.97
C THR A 31 15.18 27.46 -2.84
N PRO A 32 15.53 27.35 -4.13
CA PRO A 32 15.02 26.27 -4.97
C PRO A 32 15.44 24.93 -4.36
N PRO A 33 14.61 23.88 -4.48
CA PRO A 33 14.95 22.56 -3.99
C PRO A 33 16.32 22.17 -4.53
N ARG A 34 17.24 21.74 -3.67
CA ARG A 34 18.55 21.27 -4.07
C ARG A 34 18.34 20.07 -4.98
N ARG A 35 18.83 20.18 -6.22
CA ARG A 35 18.96 18.98 -7.07
C ARG A 35 19.75 17.94 -6.29
N PRO A 36 19.36 16.66 -6.37
CA PRO A 36 20.16 15.59 -5.80
C PRO A 36 21.60 15.72 -6.28
N SER A 37 22.57 15.35 -5.46
CA SER A 37 23.96 15.37 -5.90
C SER A 37 24.13 14.41 -7.07
N PRO A 38 25.09 14.67 -7.99
CA PRO A 38 25.38 13.74 -9.09
C PRO A 38 25.66 12.29 -8.63
N GLU A 39 26.13 12.14 -7.39
CA GLU A 39 26.35 10.84 -6.76
C GLU A 39 25.03 10.12 -6.44
N VAL A 40 24.01 10.85 -5.98
CA VAL A 40 22.66 10.29 -5.74
C VAL A 40 21.96 9.98 -7.06
N GLU A 41 22.14 10.82 -8.10
CA GLU A 41 21.65 10.53 -9.44
C GLU A 41 22.33 9.30 -10.06
N ALA A 42 23.63 9.11 -9.80
CA ALA A 42 24.37 7.93 -10.28
C ALA A 42 23.95 6.64 -9.58
N LEU A 43 23.51 6.72 -8.33
CA LEU A 43 23.02 5.55 -7.56
C LEU A 43 21.62 5.08 -8.03
N ASN A 44 20.84 5.96 -8.64
CA ASN A 44 19.46 5.68 -9.06
C ASN A 44 19.18 6.26 -10.47
N PRO A 45 19.85 5.77 -11.52
CA PRO A 45 19.56 6.22 -12.88
C PRO A 45 18.10 5.85 -13.21
N PRO A 46 17.36 6.72 -13.93
CA PRO A 46 16.05 6.34 -14.44
C PRO A 46 16.22 5.08 -15.30
N VAL A 47 15.35 4.08 -15.08
CA VAL A 47 15.35 2.90 -15.94
C VAL A 47 14.99 3.37 -17.35
N PRO A 48 15.90 3.27 -18.34
CA PRO A 48 15.59 3.70 -19.69
C PRO A 48 14.36 2.95 -20.22
N ALA A 49 13.48 3.62 -20.95
CA ALA A 49 12.29 3.02 -21.52
C ALA A 49 12.59 1.81 -22.43
N ASP A 50 13.76 1.82 -23.07
CA ASP A 50 14.27 0.71 -23.87
C ASP A 50 14.70 -0.50 -23.03
N LEU A 51 15.19 -0.31 -21.80
CA LEU A 51 15.48 -1.41 -20.87
C LEU A 51 14.19 -2.06 -20.36
N VAL A 52 13.17 -1.27 -20.01
CA VAL A 52 11.84 -1.78 -19.64
C VAL A 52 11.27 -2.61 -20.80
N LEU A 53 11.38 -2.12 -22.03
CA LEU A 53 10.96 -2.84 -23.23
C LEU A 53 11.79 -4.09 -23.50
N ALA A 54 13.11 -4.06 -23.24
CA ALA A 54 14.00 -5.20 -23.47
C ALA A 54 13.73 -6.35 -22.48
N GLU A 55 13.44 -6.05 -21.23
CA GLU A 55 13.08 -7.04 -20.20
C GLU A 55 11.76 -7.74 -20.55
N ASP A 56 10.76 -6.99 -21.04
CA ASP A 56 9.47 -7.55 -21.43
C ASP A 56 9.54 -8.38 -22.72
N ARG A 57 10.50 -8.12 -23.60
CA ARG A 57 10.75 -8.91 -24.82
C ARG A 57 11.23 -10.35 -24.57
N ARG A 58 11.71 -10.66 -23.35
CA ARG A 58 12.08 -12.04 -22.97
C ARG A 58 10.87 -12.98 -22.90
N VAL A 59 9.67 -12.42 -22.86
CA VAL A 59 8.43 -13.16 -22.68
C VAL A 59 7.51 -12.88 -23.86
N PRO A 60 7.21 -13.86 -24.74
CA PRO A 60 6.28 -13.68 -25.85
C PRO A 60 4.93 -13.15 -25.36
N ALA A 61 4.39 -12.13 -26.03
CA ALA A 61 3.15 -11.44 -25.62
C ALA A 61 1.94 -12.40 -25.48
N GLU A 62 1.86 -13.42 -26.33
CA GLU A 62 0.80 -14.40 -26.38
C GLU A 62 0.81 -15.39 -25.21
N ASN A 63 1.89 -15.48 -24.42
CA ASN A 63 2.05 -16.50 -23.40
C ASN A 63 2.69 -16.00 -22.10
N LYS A 64 2.54 -14.72 -21.77
CA LYS A 64 3.19 -14.13 -20.61
C LYS A 64 2.85 -14.84 -19.29
N ALA A 65 1.64 -15.31 -19.12
CA ALA A 65 1.26 -16.07 -17.92
C ALA A 65 1.94 -17.46 -17.83
N ALA A 66 2.29 -18.07 -18.97
CA ALA A 66 2.97 -19.36 -19.03
C ALA A 66 4.51 -19.22 -19.06
N ALA A 67 5.00 -18.12 -19.58
CA ALA A 67 6.42 -17.88 -19.83
C ALA A 67 7.24 -17.52 -18.57
N TYR A 68 6.60 -17.20 -17.46
CA TYR A 68 7.28 -17.06 -16.15
C TYR A 68 7.73 -18.39 -15.57
N ARG A 69 7.37 -19.51 -16.21
CA ARG A 69 7.92 -20.84 -15.93
C ARG A 69 8.98 -21.16 -16.95
N SER A 70 10.23 -21.23 -16.51
CA SER A 70 11.14 -22.10 -17.25
C SER A 70 10.59 -23.52 -17.22
N PRO A 71 10.33 -24.19 -18.38
CA PRO A 71 9.80 -25.54 -18.39
C PRO A 71 10.66 -26.55 -17.64
N LYS A 72 11.91 -26.21 -17.37
CA LYS A 72 12.89 -27.05 -16.65
C LYS A 72 13.18 -26.58 -15.22
N TRP A 73 12.60 -25.41 -14.80
CA TRP A 73 12.87 -24.88 -13.48
C TRP A 73 11.94 -25.52 -12.44
N THR A 74 12.52 -25.94 -11.33
CA THR A 74 11.79 -26.49 -10.19
C THR A 74 12.09 -25.61 -8.98
N ALA A 75 11.07 -25.22 -8.25
CA ALA A 75 11.24 -24.43 -7.03
C ALA A 75 12.16 -25.18 -6.04
N PRO A 76 13.16 -24.51 -5.47
CA PRO A 76 14.00 -25.10 -4.43
C PRO A 76 13.12 -25.52 -3.26
N LYS A 77 13.59 -26.48 -2.48
CA LYS A 77 12.90 -26.92 -1.28
C LYS A 77 13.65 -26.46 -0.05
N THR A 78 12.91 -26.22 1.00
CA THR A 78 13.45 -26.04 2.36
C THR A 78 14.07 -27.35 2.86
N SER A 79 14.85 -27.29 3.95
CA SER A 79 15.46 -28.47 4.57
C SER A 79 14.45 -29.51 5.08
N TRP A 80 13.19 -29.07 5.31
CA TRP A 80 12.06 -29.95 5.69
C TRP A 80 11.15 -30.35 4.51
N GLY A 81 11.56 -30.04 3.27
CA GLY A 81 10.97 -30.59 2.04
C GLY A 81 9.82 -29.79 1.42
N GLN A 82 9.39 -28.67 1.99
CA GLN A 82 8.38 -27.80 1.41
C GLN A 82 9.00 -26.91 0.29
N PRO A 83 8.22 -26.43 -0.68
CA PRO A 83 8.70 -25.42 -1.64
C PRO A 83 9.21 -24.18 -0.91
N ASN A 84 10.36 -23.67 -1.33
CA ASN A 84 10.99 -22.51 -0.71
C ASN A 84 10.50 -21.21 -1.35
N LEU A 85 9.75 -20.42 -0.57
CA LEU A 85 9.29 -19.08 -0.92
C LEU A 85 10.12 -17.99 -0.23
N GLU A 86 11.05 -18.36 0.67
CA GLU A 86 11.83 -17.42 1.47
C GLU A 86 12.58 -16.41 0.59
N GLY A 87 12.67 -15.20 1.10
CA GLY A 87 13.39 -14.12 0.46
C GLY A 87 12.73 -12.77 0.61
N THR A 88 13.38 -11.79 0.01
CA THR A 88 12.86 -10.41 -0.13
C THR A 88 12.27 -10.24 -1.53
N TRP A 89 11.03 -9.83 -1.56
CA TRP A 89 10.23 -9.67 -2.77
C TRP A 89 9.63 -8.26 -2.80
N SER A 90 9.11 -7.86 -3.95
CA SER A 90 8.41 -6.57 -4.10
C SER A 90 7.28 -6.67 -5.10
N THR A 91 6.27 -5.84 -4.95
CA THR A 91 5.21 -5.64 -5.94
C THR A 91 5.50 -4.48 -6.90
N ASP A 92 6.68 -3.85 -6.85
CA ASP A 92 7.01 -2.66 -7.65
C ASP A 92 6.83 -2.86 -9.15
N ASP A 93 7.12 -4.06 -9.65
CA ASP A 93 6.95 -4.40 -11.07
C ASP A 93 5.47 -4.42 -11.52
N MET A 94 4.51 -4.38 -10.58
CA MET A 94 3.09 -4.24 -10.88
C MET A 94 2.65 -2.80 -11.08
N ARG A 95 3.53 -1.85 -10.87
CA ARG A 95 3.22 -0.43 -11.00
C ARG A 95 2.72 -0.08 -12.40
N GLY A 96 1.65 0.73 -12.42
CA GLY A 96 1.03 1.19 -13.67
C GLY A 96 0.19 0.15 -14.41
N ILE A 97 0.07 -1.07 -13.89
CA ILE A 97 -0.93 -2.02 -14.38
C ILE A 97 -2.26 -1.63 -13.72
N PRO A 98 -3.31 -1.34 -14.50
CA PRO A 98 -4.60 -0.98 -13.94
C PRO A 98 -5.20 -2.14 -13.14
N PHE A 99 -5.89 -1.83 -12.05
CA PHE A 99 -6.60 -2.87 -11.28
C PHE A 99 -7.67 -3.53 -12.13
N ASP A 100 -8.59 -2.72 -12.67
CA ASP A 100 -9.61 -3.16 -13.62
C ASP A 100 -9.15 -2.97 -15.06
N ARG A 101 -9.50 -3.91 -15.93
CA ARG A 101 -9.20 -3.83 -17.36
C ARG A 101 -9.98 -2.68 -18.01
N PRO A 102 -9.32 -1.83 -18.81
CA PRO A 102 -10.01 -0.87 -19.65
C PRO A 102 -11.04 -1.55 -20.55
N GLU A 103 -12.24 -1.01 -20.66
CA GLU A 103 -13.34 -1.62 -21.43
C GLU A 103 -12.98 -1.90 -22.90
N ALA A 104 -12.20 -1.02 -23.49
CA ALA A 104 -11.73 -1.18 -24.86
C ALA A 104 -10.90 -2.44 -25.13
N LEU A 105 -10.35 -3.06 -24.06
CA LEU A 105 -9.57 -4.30 -24.17
C LEU A 105 -10.44 -5.56 -24.03
N GLY A 106 -11.70 -5.44 -23.67
CA GLY A 106 -12.62 -6.58 -23.54
C GLY A 106 -12.05 -7.71 -22.68
N THR A 107 -11.83 -8.89 -23.30
CA THR A 107 -11.25 -10.07 -22.63
C THR A 107 -9.75 -10.24 -22.88
N GLN A 108 -9.08 -9.25 -23.46
CA GLN A 108 -7.65 -9.31 -23.76
C GLN A 108 -6.83 -9.25 -22.47
N GLU A 109 -6.23 -10.36 -22.03
CA GLU A 109 -5.46 -10.45 -20.79
C GLU A 109 -4.07 -9.82 -20.90
N SER A 110 -3.47 -9.82 -22.10
CA SER A 110 -2.13 -9.27 -22.33
C SER A 110 -2.17 -8.20 -23.40
N LEU A 111 -1.40 -7.13 -23.17
CA LEU A 111 -1.22 -6.07 -24.17
C LEU A 111 -0.39 -6.59 -25.35
N ASN A 112 -0.70 -6.12 -26.55
CA ASN A 112 0.21 -6.25 -27.67
C ASN A 112 1.39 -5.26 -27.52
N GLU A 113 2.40 -5.39 -28.37
CA GLU A 113 3.64 -4.58 -28.28
C GLU A 113 3.33 -3.07 -28.33
N GLN A 114 2.46 -2.62 -29.24
CA GLN A 114 2.14 -1.21 -29.36
C GLN A 114 1.40 -0.68 -28.12
N GLN A 115 0.41 -1.40 -27.62
CA GLN A 115 -0.34 -1.04 -26.42
C GLN A 115 0.58 -1.01 -25.18
N PHE A 116 1.54 -1.94 -25.12
CA PHE A 116 2.55 -1.96 -24.07
C PHE A 116 3.46 -0.72 -24.11
N ILE A 117 3.98 -0.38 -25.30
CA ILE A 117 4.80 0.80 -25.52
C ILE A 117 4.05 2.08 -25.16
N GLU A 118 2.78 2.20 -25.55
CA GLU A 118 1.94 3.35 -25.20
C GLU A 118 1.71 3.46 -23.69
N ARG A 119 1.52 2.34 -23.01
CA ARG A 119 1.42 2.33 -21.54
C ARG A 119 2.72 2.76 -20.89
N ALA A 120 3.86 2.21 -21.32
CA ALA A 120 5.19 2.57 -20.82
C ALA A 120 5.50 4.07 -20.99
N LYS A 121 5.17 4.64 -22.15
CA LYS A 121 5.31 6.09 -22.41
C LYS A 121 4.44 6.93 -21.48
N ARG A 122 3.18 6.54 -21.24
CA ARG A 122 2.30 7.26 -20.30
C ARG A 122 2.81 7.18 -18.87
N GLN A 123 3.37 6.05 -18.45
CA GLN A 123 3.99 5.90 -17.14
C GLN A 123 5.22 6.79 -17.00
N GLN A 124 6.08 6.82 -18.01
CA GLN A 124 7.26 7.69 -18.03
C GLN A 124 6.84 9.16 -17.92
N ALA A 125 5.87 9.60 -18.73
CA ALA A 125 5.38 10.98 -18.68
C ALA A 125 4.75 11.34 -17.33
N GLY A 126 4.04 10.41 -16.69
CA GLY A 126 3.50 10.59 -15.34
C GLY A 126 4.60 10.69 -14.28
N ASN A 127 5.68 9.93 -14.44
CA ASN A 127 6.82 9.96 -13.56
C ASN A 127 7.65 11.24 -13.71
N ASP A 128 7.84 11.72 -14.94
CA ASP A 128 8.53 12.99 -15.22
C ASP A 128 7.77 14.20 -14.64
N HIS A 129 6.43 14.10 -14.55
CA HIS A 129 5.60 15.15 -13.95
C HIS A 129 5.65 15.17 -12.42
N SER A 130 5.96 14.04 -11.81
CA SER A 130 6.14 13.91 -10.36
C SER A 130 7.60 14.09 -9.91
N ALA A 131 8.42 14.71 -10.76
CA ALA A 131 9.87 14.85 -10.60
C ALA A 131 10.35 15.54 -9.32
N ASN A 132 9.44 16.14 -8.54
CA ASN A 132 9.80 16.75 -7.26
C ASN A 132 9.68 15.82 -6.05
N VAL A 133 9.16 14.63 -6.24
CA VAL A 133 9.25 13.54 -5.25
C VAL A 133 10.36 12.57 -5.70
N GLU A 134 11.36 13.09 -6.41
CA GLU A 134 12.38 12.38 -7.17
C GLU A 134 13.08 11.26 -6.39
N THR A 135 13.38 11.48 -5.12
CA THR A 135 14.17 10.51 -4.35
C THR A 135 13.37 9.26 -3.98
N PHE A 136 12.10 9.41 -3.63
CA PHE A 136 11.25 8.28 -3.24
C PHE A 136 10.78 7.45 -4.43
N HIS A 137 10.48 8.09 -5.56
CA HIS A 137 9.97 7.39 -6.74
C HIS A 137 11.02 6.51 -7.43
N ARG A 138 12.28 6.91 -7.43
CA ARG A 138 13.35 6.15 -8.08
C ARG A 138 13.74 4.88 -7.31
N VAL A 139 13.68 4.91 -5.99
CA VAL A 139 14.00 3.74 -5.14
C VAL A 139 12.93 2.66 -5.21
N ALA A 140 11.70 3.05 -5.51
CA ALA A 140 10.54 2.15 -5.53
C ALA A 140 10.08 1.79 -6.95
N TRP A 141 10.91 1.95 -7.99
CA TRP A 141 10.56 1.52 -9.33
C TRP A 141 10.93 0.07 -9.55
N GLY A 142 9.99 -0.69 -10.06
CA GLY A 142 10.22 -2.04 -10.50
C GLY A 142 11.28 -2.10 -11.61
N MET A 143 12.03 -3.18 -11.63
CA MET A 143 13.06 -3.44 -12.64
C MET A 143 12.49 -4.06 -13.90
N ARG A 144 11.21 -4.47 -13.86
CA ARG A 144 10.51 -5.18 -14.92
C ARG A 144 9.16 -4.55 -15.17
N SER A 145 8.62 -4.78 -16.35
CA SER A 145 7.26 -4.40 -16.67
C SER A 145 6.52 -5.56 -17.33
N PHE A 146 5.36 -5.87 -16.77
CA PHE A 146 4.53 -6.95 -17.27
C PHE A 146 3.48 -6.42 -18.24
N GLY A 147 3.27 -7.11 -19.34
CA GLY A 147 2.26 -6.78 -20.35
C GLY A 147 0.84 -7.12 -19.96
N PHE A 148 0.51 -7.27 -18.67
CA PHE A 148 -0.85 -7.52 -18.23
C PHE A 148 -1.77 -6.34 -18.53
N SER A 149 -2.96 -6.61 -19.02
CA SER A 149 -3.96 -5.57 -19.27
C SER A 149 -4.67 -5.09 -18.01
N SER A 150 -4.65 -5.91 -16.95
CA SER A 150 -5.22 -5.62 -15.62
C SER A 150 -4.65 -6.56 -14.58
N LEU A 151 -4.80 -6.19 -13.30
CA LEU A 151 -4.54 -7.08 -12.17
C LEU A 151 -5.70 -8.07 -11.98
N VAL A 152 -6.96 -7.65 -12.16
CA VAL A 152 -8.11 -8.56 -12.16
C VAL A 152 -8.03 -9.46 -13.40
N VAL A 153 -8.10 -10.78 -13.18
CA VAL A 153 -8.02 -11.82 -14.23
C VAL A 153 -9.26 -12.69 -14.32
N ASP A 154 -10.08 -12.71 -13.30
CA ASP A 154 -11.37 -13.36 -13.26
C ASP A 154 -12.36 -12.42 -12.53
N PRO A 155 -13.52 -12.12 -13.11
CA PRO A 155 -14.12 -12.67 -14.36
C PRO A 155 -13.31 -12.31 -15.62
N PRO A 156 -13.58 -13.01 -16.78
CA PRO A 156 -12.77 -12.89 -18.01
C PRO A 156 -12.66 -11.48 -18.60
N ASN A 157 -13.62 -10.59 -18.30
CA ASN A 157 -13.54 -9.17 -18.68
C ASN A 157 -12.48 -8.41 -17.88
N GLY A 158 -11.85 -9.04 -16.86
CA GLY A 158 -10.80 -8.44 -16.05
C GLY A 158 -11.25 -7.24 -15.22
N ARG A 159 -12.50 -7.21 -14.79
CA ARG A 159 -13.08 -6.09 -14.03
C ARG A 159 -13.72 -6.58 -12.74
N THR A 160 -13.58 -5.77 -11.70
CA THR A 160 -14.26 -6.00 -10.42
C THR A 160 -15.77 -6.09 -10.63
N PRO A 161 -16.45 -7.10 -10.10
CA PRO A 161 -17.90 -7.20 -10.17
C PRO A 161 -18.60 -6.00 -9.51
N ALA A 162 -19.82 -5.73 -9.96
CA ALA A 162 -20.62 -4.62 -9.42
C ALA A 162 -20.86 -4.80 -7.91
N LEU A 163 -20.94 -3.66 -7.22
CA LEU A 163 -21.32 -3.65 -5.80
C LEU A 163 -22.79 -4.06 -5.62
N THR A 164 -23.05 -4.81 -4.57
CA THR A 164 -24.42 -5.04 -4.05
C THR A 164 -25.02 -3.73 -3.51
N ALA A 165 -26.27 -3.73 -3.13
CA ALA A 165 -26.88 -2.58 -2.44
C ALA A 165 -26.14 -2.26 -1.12
N ASP A 166 -25.81 -3.28 -0.34
CA ASP A 166 -25.07 -3.13 0.91
C ASP A 166 -23.63 -2.66 0.68
N GLY A 167 -22.98 -3.15 -0.38
CA GLY A 167 -21.64 -2.69 -0.78
C GLY A 167 -21.63 -1.21 -1.15
N ARG A 168 -22.62 -0.76 -1.92
CA ARG A 168 -22.79 0.68 -2.24
C ARG A 168 -23.05 1.52 -1.00
N ALA A 169 -23.88 1.04 -0.07
CA ALA A 169 -24.14 1.73 1.17
C ALA A 169 -22.86 1.91 2.00
N ARG A 170 -22.05 0.85 2.14
CA ARG A 170 -20.74 0.96 2.83
C ARG A 170 -19.77 1.89 2.11
N ALA A 171 -19.70 1.83 0.78
CA ALA A 171 -18.87 2.73 0.00
C ALA A 171 -19.25 4.20 0.21
N ALA A 172 -20.55 4.49 0.29
CA ALA A 172 -21.07 5.84 0.52
C ALA A 172 -20.66 6.39 1.91
N VAL A 173 -20.58 5.54 2.93
CA VAL A 173 -20.16 5.94 4.29
C VAL A 173 -18.72 6.42 4.33
N VAL A 174 -17.83 5.81 3.54
CA VAL A 174 -16.40 6.15 3.50
C VAL A 174 -16.03 7.10 2.37
N ALA A 175 -17.00 7.49 1.55
CA ALA A 175 -16.76 8.44 0.47
C ALA A 175 -16.28 9.78 1.03
N GLY A 176 -15.14 10.26 0.53
CA GLY A 176 -14.52 11.50 0.98
C GLY A 176 -13.77 11.41 2.31
N LYS A 177 -13.69 10.23 2.94
CA LYS A 177 -12.93 9.99 4.17
C LYS A 177 -11.48 9.52 3.86
N GLY A 178 -10.65 9.42 4.91
CA GLY A 178 -9.22 9.13 4.78
C GLY A 178 -8.37 10.37 4.51
N SER A 179 -7.05 10.22 4.54
CA SER A 179 -6.08 11.33 4.45
C SER A 179 -6.21 12.18 3.19
N PHE A 180 -6.74 11.61 2.11
CA PHE A 180 -6.92 12.31 0.82
C PHE A 180 -8.36 12.79 0.60
N GLY A 181 -9.26 12.56 1.57
CA GLY A 181 -10.66 12.96 1.48
C GLY A 181 -10.91 14.40 1.91
N ALA A 182 -12.14 14.86 1.68
CA ALA A 182 -12.61 16.17 2.12
C ALA A 182 -13.37 16.12 3.46
N GLY A 183 -13.55 14.95 4.03
CA GLY A 183 -14.36 14.74 5.23
C GLY A 183 -15.86 14.55 4.94
N PRO A 184 -16.74 14.69 5.93
CA PRO A 184 -16.44 15.09 7.32
C PRO A 184 -15.67 14.01 8.09
N PHE A 185 -14.85 14.45 9.07
CA PHE A 185 -14.07 13.59 9.96
C PHE A 185 -14.59 13.72 11.39
N ASP A 186 -15.37 12.73 11.84
CA ASP A 186 -15.99 12.73 13.16
C ASP A 186 -15.20 11.90 14.17
N ALA A 187 -14.57 10.81 13.69
CA ALA A 187 -13.89 9.84 14.52
C ALA A 187 -12.62 9.32 13.81
N PHE A 188 -11.76 8.63 14.57
CA PHE A 188 -10.55 8.03 14.02
C PHE A 188 -10.84 6.90 13.01
N GLU A 189 -12.02 6.29 13.05
CA GLU A 189 -12.46 5.30 12.07
C GLU A 189 -12.72 5.90 10.67
N ASP A 190 -12.83 7.21 10.56
CA ASP A 190 -12.95 7.90 9.29
C ASP A 190 -11.61 7.89 8.51
N PHE A 191 -10.54 7.49 9.15
CA PHE A 191 -9.22 7.29 8.56
C PHE A 191 -8.99 5.79 8.29
N SER A 192 -8.30 5.49 7.18
CA SER A 192 -8.01 4.11 6.78
C SER A 192 -7.10 3.41 7.80
N LEU A 193 -7.03 2.08 7.71
CA LEU A 193 -6.08 1.31 8.52
C LEU A 193 -4.63 1.74 8.26
N TYR A 194 -4.32 2.15 7.04
CA TYR A 194 -3.02 2.67 6.66
C TYR A 194 -2.73 4.00 7.35
N ASP A 195 -3.65 4.98 7.29
CA ASP A 195 -3.50 6.28 7.96
C ASP A 195 -3.29 6.14 9.47
N ARG A 196 -3.86 5.10 10.05
CA ARG A 196 -3.80 4.77 11.48
C ARG A 196 -2.62 3.85 11.83
N CYS A 197 -1.74 3.55 10.88
CA CYS A 197 -0.60 2.65 11.07
C CYS A 197 -0.98 1.25 11.60
N ILE A 198 -2.13 0.71 11.21
CA ILE A 198 -2.58 -0.61 11.63
C ILE A 198 -2.18 -1.67 10.60
N ALA A 199 -2.58 -1.48 9.34
CA ALA A 199 -2.31 -2.42 8.25
C ALA A 199 -2.54 -1.77 6.88
N ARG A 200 -1.89 -2.32 5.85
CA ARG A 200 -2.31 -2.15 4.45
C ARG A 200 -3.26 -3.24 4.00
N GLY A 201 -3.40 -4.27 4.81
CA GLY A 201 -4.19 -5.44 4.52
C GLY A 201 -3.66 -6.23 3.31
N LEU A 202 -4.46 -7.16 2.82
CA LEU A 202 -4.10 -8.00 1.68
C LEU A 202 -3.82 -7.21 0.39
N SER A 203 -4.22 -5.94 0.32
CA SER A 203 -3.91 -5.05 -0.81
C SER A 203 -2.40 -4.86 -1.04
N ALA A 204 -1.59 -4.97 0.02
CA ALA A 204 -0.13 -4.88 -0.08
C ALA A 204 0.49 -5.95 -0.99
N GLY A 205 -0.09 -7.13 -1.03
CA GLY A 205 0.34 -8.20 -1.95
C GLY A 205 -0.22 -8.10 -3.37
N MET A 206 -1.27 -7.31 -3.58
CA MET A 206 -1.99 -7.21 -4.86
C MET A 206 -1.52 -6.04 -5.72
N THR A 207 -1.17 -4.92 -5.10
CA THR A 207 -0.95 -3.66 -5.82
C THR A 207 0.35 -2.99 -5.37
N ALA A 208 1.03 -2.35 -6.31
CA ALA A 208 2.12 -1.43 -6.01
C ALA A 208 1.60 -0.02 -5.72
N VAL A 209 2.21 0.63 -4.74
CA VAL A 209 2.01 2.05 -4.44
C VAL A 209 3.31 2.81 -4.70
N LEU A 210 3.38 4.08 -4.31
CA LEU A 210 4.53 4.94 -4.63
C LEU A 210 5.86 4.43 -4.05
N TYR A 211 5.85 3.79 -2.87
CA TYR A 211 7.03 3.29 -2.17
C TYR A 211 6.66 2.23 -1.13
N GLY A 212 7.65 1.56 -0.53
CA GLY A 212 7.43 0.59 0.55
C GLY A 212 6.68 -0.66 0.11
N ASN A 213 6.91 -1.12 -1.12
CA ASN A 213 6.26 -2.28 -1.71
C ASN A 213 7.01 -3.59 -1.44
N GLY A 214 8.08 -3.52 -0.66
CA GLY A 214 8.86 -4.68 -0.25
C GLY A 214 8.08 -5.60 0.68
N LEU A 215 8.38 -6.89 0.59
CA LEU A 215 7.89 -7.89 1.53
C LEU A 215 8.94 -8.97 1.76
N VAL A 216 8.97 -9.50 2.97
CA VAL A 216 9.86 -10.61 3.36
C VAL A 216 9.01 -11.83 3.67
N ILE A 217 9.36 -12.95 3.04
CA ILE A 217 8.79 -14.26 3.37
C ILE A 217 9.78 -15.05 4.19
N THR A 218 9.33 -15.54 5.36
CA THR A 218 10.04 -16.50 6.17
C THR A 218 9.19 -17.75 6.38
N GLN A 219 9.83 -18.91 6.50
CA GLN A 219 9.14 -20.19 6.61
C GLN A 219 9.65 -21.00 7.82
N SER A 220 8.74 -21.75 8.41
CA SER A 220 9.02 -22.86 9.31
C SER A 220 8.23 -24.09 8.84
N PRO A 221 8.44 -25.27 9.42
CA PRO A 221 7.66 -26.46 9.05
C PRO A 221 6.15 -26.30 9.19
N ASP A 222 5.69 -25.45 10.10
CA ASP A 222 4.28 -25.30 10.49
C ASP A 222 3.70 -23.88 10.21
N SER A 223 4.50 -22.98 9.63
CA SER A 223 4.04 -21.64 9.32
C SER A 223 4.82 -20.96 8.19
N VAL A 224 4.16 -20.03 7.52
CA VAL A 224 4.77 -19.04 6.63
C VAL A 224 4.41 -17.67 7.15
N SER A 225 5.40 -16.78 7.28
CA SER A 225 5.18 -15.39 7.65
C SER A 225 5.48 -14.49 6.46
N ILE A 226 4.60 -13.50 6.22
CA ILE A 226 4.79 -12.46 5.22
C ILE A 226 4.82 -11.13 5.96
N THR A 227 5.98 -10.49 5.99
CA THR A 227 6.16 -9.15 6.55
C THR A 227 6.19 -8.15 5.42
N TYR A 228 5.24 -7.23 5.40
CA TYR A 228 5.20 -6.12 4.47
C TYR A 228 6.02 -4.94 5.00
N GLU A 229 6.83 -4.32 4.15
CA GLU A 229 7.68 -3.19 4.54
C GLU A 229 6.84 -2.02 5.04
N MET A 230 5.88 -1.58 4.24
CA MET A 230 5.00 -0.48 4.62
C MET A 230 4.12 -0.88 5.80
N VAL A 231 4.12 -0.05 6.85
CA VAL A 231 3.44 -0.29 8.13
C VAL A 231 4.07 -1.43 8.96
N HIS A 232 5.11 -2.09 8.48
CA HIS A 232 5.80 -3.25 9.11
C HIS A 232 4.83 -4.35 9.61
N GLU A 233 3.72 -4.50 8.92
CA GLU A 233 2.72 -5.52 9.21
C GLU A 233 3.27 -6.92 8.93
N THR A 234 3.06 -7.86 9.86
CA THR A 234 3.43 -9.26 9.67
C THR A 234 2.22 -10.16 9.78
N ARG A 235 1.94 -10.89 8.71
CA ARG A 235 0.88 -11.88 8.65
C ARG A 235 1.47 -13.29 8.81
N VAL A 236 0.97 -14.05 9.78
CA VAL A 236 1.36 -15.44 10.02
C VAL A 236 0.31 -16.39 9.48
N ILE A 237 0.71 -17.22 8.53
CA ILE A 237 -0.10 -18.26 7.90
C ILE A 237 0.25 -19.60 8.55
N ARG A 238 -0.68 -20.17 9.33
CA ARG A 238 -0.49 -21.44 9.98
C ARG A 238 -0.73 -22.61 9.03
N LEU A 239 0.17 -23.60 9.07
CA LEU A 239 0.13 -24.84 8.29
C LEU A 239 -0.23 -26.06 9.14
N ASP A 240 -0.62 -25.84 10.38
CA ASP A 240 -0.83 -26.85 11.41
C ASP A 240 -2.16 -27.63 11.29
N GLY A 241 -2.96 -27.37 10.23
CA GLY A 241 -4.23 -28.03 9.96
C GLY A 241 -5.36 -27.67 10.93
N ARG A 242 -5.15 -26.76 11.88
CA ARG A 242 -6.21 -26.31 12.77
C ARG A 242 -7.28 -25.51 12.05
N PRO A 243 -8.53 -25.55 12.52
CA PRO A 243 -9.60 -24.74 11.94
C PRO A 243 -9.34 -23.24 12.16
N HIS A 244 -10.06 -22.41 11.42
CA HIS A 244 -10.11 -20.98 11.67
C HIS A 244 -10.61 -20.69 13.10
N LEU A 245 -10.28 -19.51 13.60
CA LEU A 245 -10.80 -19.02 14.88
C LEU A 245 -12.34 -18.99 14.86
N ALA A 246 -12.95 -19.07 16.06
CA ALA A 246 -14.39 -18.96 16.20
C ALA A 246 -14.93 -17.69 15.53
N GLY A 247 -16.13 -17.77 14.96
CA GLY A 247 -16.70 -16.73 14.10
C GLY A 247 -16.88 -15.36 14.75
N GLU A 248 -16.91 -15.29 16.08
CA GLU A 248 -16.95 -14.03 16.84
C GLU A 248 -15.59 -13.33 16.92
N VAL A 249 -14.49 -14.06 16.72
CA VAL A 249 -13.13 -13.51 16.74
C VAL A 249 -12.79 -12.94 15.37
N THR A 250 -12.83 -11.62 15.25
CA THR A 250 -12.48 -10.93 14.01
C THR A 250 -11.17 -10.15 14.15
N GLN A 251 -10.41 -10.07 13.06
CA GLN A 251 -9.13 -9.38 12.96
C GLN A 251 -9.13 -8.44 11.76
N TYR A 252 -8.25 -7.44 11.74
CA TYR A 252 -8.14 -6.53 10.60
C TYR A 252 -7.77 -7.25 9.31
N ASP A 253 -6.80 -8.17 9.38
CA ASP A 253 -6.32 -8.95 8.22
C ASP A 253 -6.86 -10.37 8.20
N GLY A 254 -7.89 -10.64 9.02
CA GLY A 254 -8.50 -11.94 9.14
C GLY A 254 -7.58 -12.97 9.81
N ASN A 255 -7.99 -14.24 9.75
CA ASN A 255 -7.26 -15.39 10.25
C ASN A 255 -6.89 -16.31 9.09
N SER A 256 -5.59 -16.42 8.81
CA SER A 256 -5.06 -17.17 7.67
C SER A 256 -4.72 -18.60 8.05
N ARG A 257 -5.12 -19.55 7.20
CA ARG A 257 -4.76 -20.98 7.26
C ARG A 257 -4.20 -21.40 5.92
N GLY A 258 -3.06 -22.08 5.93
CA GLY A 258 -2.38 -22.50 4.73
C GLY A 258 -2.24 -24.01 4.61
N ARG A 259 -2.11 -24.48 3.38
CA ARG A 259 -1.71 -25.84 3.03
C ARG A 259 -0.91 -25.84 1.74
N TRP A 260 -0.10 -26.84 1.56
CA TRP A 260 0.63 -27.04 0.31
C TRP A 260 -0.20 -27.89 -0.66
N GLU A 261 -0.34 -27.45 -1.90
CA GLU A 261 -0.87 -28.20 -3.04
C GLU A 261 0.24 -28.29 -4.10
N GLY A 262 1.04 -29.35 -4.03
CA GLY A 262 2.23 -29.47 -4.86
C GLY A 262 3.27 -28.39 -4.57
N ASP A 263 3.53 -27.51 -5.53
CA ASP A 263 4.48 -26.38 -5.42
C ASP A 263 3.80 -25.05 -5.05
N THR A 264 2.51 -25.09 -4.72
CA THR A 264 1.68 -23.92 -4.44
C THR A 264 1.25 -23.90 -2.98
N LEU A 265 1.53 -22.80 -2.28
CA LEU A 265 0.92 -22.50 -0.99
C LEU A 265 -0.48 -21.95 -1.23
N VAL A 266 -1.49 -22.66 -0.75
CA VAL A 266 -2.88 -22.21 -0.76
C VAL A 266 -3.24 -21.68 0.61
N VAL A 267 -3.72 -20.44 0.68
CA VAL A 267 -4.08 -19.76 1.93
C VAL A 267 -5.54 -19.38 1.90
N GLU A 268 -6.28 -19.84 2.88
CA GLU A 268 -7.65 -19.42 3.12
C GLU A 268 -7.70 -18.45 4.30
N THR A 269 -8.32 -17.29 4.10
CA THR A 269 -8.44 -16.28 5.14
C THR A 269 -9.90 -15.88 5.34
N GLY A 270 -10.31 -15.85 6.60
CA GLY A 270 -11.65 -15.44 7.01
C GLY A 270 -11.58 -14.71 8.37
N GLY A 271 -12.72 -14.39 8.94
CA GLY A 271 -12.77 -13.68 10.23
C GLY A 271 -12.29 -12.24 10.15
N PHE A 272 -12.56 -11.57 9.05
CA PHE A 272 -12.26 -10.14 8.90
C PHE A 272 -13.23 -9.28 9.73
N ARG A 273 -12.72 -8.15 10.21
CA ARG A 273 -13.59 -7.08 10.71
C ARG A 273 -14.31 -6.41 9.53
N ASP A 274 -15.45 -5.78 9.82
CA ASP A 274 -16.07 -4.87 8.85
C ASP A 274 -15.17 -3.67 8.56
N ASN A 275 -15.28 -3.14 7.37
CA ASN A 275 -14.65 -1.88 6.96
C ASN A 275 -13.12 -1.90 6.97
N THR A 276 -12.52 -3.08 6.83
CA THR A 276 -11.11 -3.20 6.48
C THR A 276 -11.02 -3.23 4.96
N SER A 277 -10.37 -2.27 4.34
CA SER A 277 -10.30 -2.25 2.88
C SER A 277 -9.32 -3.32 2.39
N ILE A 278 -9.83 -4.22 1.56
CA ILE A 278 -8.99 -4.93 0.59
C ILE A 278 -8.98 -4.04 -0.64
N ALA A 279 -7.98 -3.98 -1.45
CA ALA A 279 -8.02 -3.19 -2.68
C ALA A 279 -9.41 -3.28 -3.36
N GLY A 280 -10.00 -2.15 -3.65
CA GLY A 280 -11.32 -2.11 -4.27
C GLY A 280 -12.10 -0.84 -3.95
N SER A 281 -13.30 -0.75 -4.52
CA SER A 281 -14.15 0.44 -4.46
C SER A 281 -15.01 0.53 -3.20
N ALA A 282 -15.05 -0.50 -2.37
CA ALA A 282 -15.86 -0.53 -1.16
C ALA A 282 -15.18 -1.28 -0.01
N PRO A 283 -15.40 -0.87 1.24
CA PRO A 283 -15.00 -1.62 2.41
C PRO A 283 -15.67 -3.00 2.42
N ASN A 284 -14.94 -4.00 2.88
CA ASN A 284 -15.45 -5.36 3.00
C ASN A 284 -16.47 -5.51 4.13
N SER A 285 -17.24 -6.58 4.05
CA SER A 285 -18.09 -7.06 5.14
C SER A 285 -17.38 -8.14 5.98
N LYS A 286 -17.98 -8.53 7.11
CA LYS A 286 -17.55 -9.70 7.91
C LYS A 286 -17.66 -11.03 7.16
N ARG A 287 -18.40 -11.06 6.05
CA ARG A 287 -18.57 -12.25 5.21
C ARG A 287 -17.42 -12.49 4.24
N LEU A 288 -16.48 -11.55 4.16
CA LEU A 288 -15.30 -11.67 3.33
C LEU A 288 -14.58 -12.99 3.60
N ARG A 289 -14.25 -13.68 2.52
CA ARG A 289 -13.31 -14.80 2.45
C ARG A 289 -12.32 -14.53 1.33
N THR A 290 -11.08 -14.93 1.54
CA THR A 290 -10.09 -14.91 0.46
C THR A 290 -9.42 -16.27 0.34
N THR A 291 -9.09 -16.63 -0.90
CA THR A 291 -8.24 -17.78 -1.20
C THR A 291 -7.06 -17.29 -2.01
N GLU A 292 -5.88 -17.44 -1.44
CA GLU A 292 -4.63 -17.04 -2.09
C GLU A 292 -3.89 -18.27 -2.60
N ARG A 293 -3.20 -18.12 -3.71
CA ARG A 293 -2.31 -19.13 -4.29
C ARG A 293 -0.96 -18.48 -4.56
N ILE A 294 0.04 -18.91 -3.83
CA ILE A 294 1.40 -18.35 -3.83
C ILE A 294 2.34 -19.40 -4.34
N ARG A 295 3.00 -19.13 -5.47
CA ARG A 295 3.89 -20.10 -6.09
C ARG A 295 5.12 -19.43 -6.68
N ARG A 296 6.28 -19.91 -6.29
CA ARG A 296 7.54 -19.49 -6.92
C ARG A 296 7.65 -20.13 -8.29
N VAL A 297 7.69 -19.29 -9.32
CA VAL A 297 7.64 -19.72 -10.74
C VAL A 297 8.97 -19.56 -11.45
N ASP A 298 9.91 -18.82 -10.82
CA ASP A 298 11.24 -18.55 -11.33
C ASP A 298 12.18 -18.26 -10.14
N PRO A 299 13.53 -18.32 -10.27
CA PRO A 299 14.45 -17.98 -9.18
C PRO A 299 14.17 -16.64 -8.53
N ASP A 300 13.68 -15.66 -9.27
CA ASP A 300 13.47 -14.30 -8.85
C ASP A 300 12.00 -13.82 -8.97
N MET A 301 11.04 -14.78 -9.03
CA MET A 301 9.64 -14.47 -9.28
C MET A 301 8.66 -15.41 -8.56
N ILE A 302 7.67 -14.82 -7.87
CA ILE A 302 6.52 -15.52 -7.30
C ILE A 302 5.26 -15.05 -8.03
N GLU A 303 4.46 -15.98 -8.53
CA GLU A 303 3.08 -15.71 -8.96
C GLU A 303 2.18 -15.72 -7.73
N TYR A 304 1.51 -14.61 -7.50
CA TYR A 304 0.51 -14.43 -6.46
C TYR A 304 -0.86 -14.27 -7.10
N ARG A 305 -1.80 -15.09 -6.66
CA ARG A 305 -3.23 -14.95 -7.02
C ARG A 305 -4.06 -14.90 -5.76
N ILE A 306 -5.05 -14.04 -5.74
CA ILE A 306 -6.02 -13.95 -4.65
C ILE A 306 -7.43 -13.86 -5.22
N THR A 307 -8.29 -14.77 -4.79
CA THR A 307 -9.72 -14.71 -5.04
C THR A 307 -10.39 -14.05 -3.84
N VAL A 308 -11.12 -12.99 -4.11
CA VAL A 308 -11.91 -12.22 -3.14
C VAL A 308 -13.36 -12.63 -3.27
N ASP A 309 -13.94 -13.16 -2.22
CA ASP A 309 -15.35 -13.54 -2.13
C ASP A 309 -16.01 -12.83 -0.94
N ASP A 310 -16.79 -11.81 -1.24
CA ASP A 310 -17.59 -11.05 -0.27
C ASP A 310 -18.99 -10.79 -0.82
N PRO A 311 -19.90 -11.76 -0.68
CA PRO A 311 -21.23 -11.69 -1.29
C PRO A 311 -22.14 -10.60 -0.69
N ALA A 312 -21.71 -9.93 0.38
CA ALA A 312 -22.41 -8.75 0.89
C ALA A 312 -21.84 -7.45 0.29
N THR A 313 -20.67 -7.51 -0.36
CA THR A 313 -20.05 -6.34 -1.00
C THR A 313 -20.13 -6.40 -2.51
N TYR A 314 -19.82 -7.55 -3.13
CA TYR A 314 -19.77 -7.73 -4.57
C TYR A 314 -20.82 -8.72 -5.06
N THR A 315 -21.28 -8.56 -6.28
CA THR A 315 -22.28 -9.44 -6.90
C THR A 315 -21.74 -10.81 -7.29
N ALA A 316 -20.41 -10.95 -7.37
CA ALA A 316 -19.70 -12.19 -7.63
C ALA A 316 -18.28 -12.11 -7.07
N PRO A 317 -17.60 -13.26 -6.82
CA PRO A 317 -16.19 -13.26 -6.51
C PRO A 317 -15.34 -12.79 -7.70
N PHE A 318 -14.11 -12.34 -7.41
CA PHE A 318 -13.13 -11.98 -8.45
C PHE A 318 -11.72 -12.40 -8.04
N THR A 319 -10.84 -12.60 -9.03
CA THR A 319 -9.45 -12.99 -8.79
C THR A 319 -8.49 -11.94 -9.33
N VAL A 320 -7.55 -11.56 -8.49
CA VAL A 320 -6.42 -10.69 -8.80
C VAL A 320 -5.17 -11.53 -8.99
N ARG A 321 -4.31 -11.16 -9.96
CA ARG A 321 -2.99 -11.72 -10.17
C ARG A 321 -1.94 -10.63 -10.06
N ALA A 322 -0.90 -10.89 -9.26
CA ALA A 322 0.29 -10.07 -9.17
C ALA A 322 1.54 -10.94 -9.28
N MET A 323 2.65 -10.31 -9.63
CA MET A 323 3.97 -10.94 -9.59
C MET A 323 4.77 -10.26 -8.50
N TRP A 324 5.30 -11.04 -7.57
CA TRP A 324 6.28 -10.56 -6.60
C TRP A 324 7.67 -10.91 -7.12
N THR A 325 8.50 -9.91 -7.25
CA THR A 325 9.82 -10.05 -7.88
C THR A 325 10.93 -9.64 -6.92
N THR A 326 12.11 -10.21 -7.09
CA THR A 326 13.30 -9.71 -6.39
C THR A 326 13.82 -8.46 -7.09
N GLN A 327 14.31 -7.51 -6.31
CA GLN A 327 14.82 -6.22 -6.78
C GLN A 327 16.35 -6.12 -6.56
N GLY A 328 17.10 -7.08 -7.10
CA GLY A 328 18.56 -7.09 -6.98
C GLY A 328 19.04 -7.09 -5.53
N SER A 329 19.73 -6.04 -5.10
CA SER A 329 20.23 -5.88 -3.73
C SER A 329 19.27 -5.17 -2.78
N TYR A 330 18.00 -4.98 -3.18
CA TYR A 330 17.02 -4.31 -2.32
C TYR A 330 16.82 -5.06 -1.00
N THR A 331 16.88 -4.33 0.09
CA THR A 331 16.54 -4.79 1.43
C THR A 331 15.35 -4.01 1.95
N VAL A 332 14.47 -4.68 2.69
CA VAL A 332 13.34 -4.00 3.35
C VAL A 332 13.89 -3.07 4.42
N TYR A 333 13.41 -1.83 4.40
CA TYR A 333 13.76 -0.81 5.38
C TYR A 333 12.76 -0.78 6.53
N GLU A 334 13.20 -0.22 7.66
CA GLU A 334 12.29 0.09 8.75
C GLU A 334 11.28 1.15 8.30
N TYR A 335 10.00 0.86 8.53
CA TYR A 335 8.91 1.79 8.26
C TYR A 335 8.28 2.25 9.57
N SER A 336 8.76 3.34 10.12
CA SER A 336 8.33 3.90 11.40
C SER A 336 7.03 4.68 11.25
N CYS A 337 5.93 4.00 10.91
CA CYS A 337 4.64 4.59 10.52
C CYS A 337 4.09 5.59 11.55
N HIS A 338 4.31 5.34 12.84
CA HIS A 338 3.82 6.20 13.92
C HIS A 338 4.68 7.45 14.13
N GLU A 339 5.94 7.45 13.67
CA GLU A 339 6.87 8.54 13.88
C GLU A 339 6.45 9.76 13.06
N GLY A 340 6.05 10.82 13.77
CA GLY A 340 5.55 12.04 13.13
C GLY A 340 4.22 11.90 12.38
N ASN A 341 3.45 10.84 12.59
CA ASN A 341 2.15 10.65 11.95
C ASN A 341 1.07 11.51 12.63
N PHE A 342 0.74 12.64 12.02
CA PHE A 342 -0.33 13.53 12.44
C PHE A 342 -1.60 13.39 11.59
N ALA A 343 -1.72 12.39 10.74
CA ALA A 343 -2.85 12.25 9.81
C ALA A 343 -4.20 12.30 10.54
N VAL A 344 -4.37 11.49 11.58
CA VAL A 344 -5.61 11.41 12.35
C VAL A 344 -5.84 12.67 13.18
N SER A 345 -4.85 13.09 13.98
CA SER A 345 -4.99 14.26 14.86
C SER A 345 -5.16 15.56 14.07
N GLY A 346 -4.41 15.70 12.98
CA GLY A 346 -4.50 16.85 12.07
C GLY A 346 -5.85 16.91 11.35
N GLY A 347 -6.33 15.78 10.84
CA GLY A 347 -7.63 15.71 10.17
C GLY A 347 -8.80 16.01 11.10
N LEU A 348 -8.83 15.41 12.30
CA LEU A 348 -9.86 15.72 13.31
C LEU A 348 -9.78 17.16 13.80
N GLY A 349 -8.57 17.68 14.02
CA GLY A 349 -8.36 19.08 14.41
C GLY A 349 -8.83 20.06 13.33
N GLY A 350 -8.54 19.77 12.07
CA GLY A 350 -8.99 20.54 10.92
C GLY A 350 -10.53 20.54 10.78
N GLU A 351 -11.17 19.39 10.99
CA GLU A 351 -12.63 19.30 10.97
C GLU A 351 -13.25 20.18 12.06
N ARG A 352 -12.73 20.13 13.29
CA ARG A 352 -13.21 21.01 14.39
C ARG A 352 -12.98 22.50 14.09
N ALA A 353 -11.90 22.84 13.38
CA ALA A 353 -11.68 24.22 12.92
C ALA A 353 -12.71 24.65 11.87
N PHE A 354 -12.92 23.81 10.87
CA PHE A 354 -13.90 24.04 9.82
C PHE A 354 -15.33 24.20 10.38
N GLU A 355 -15.75 23.38 11.32
CA GLU A 355 -17.05 23.51 11.99
C GLU A 355 -17.20 24.89 12.67
N ARG A 356 -16.15 25.37 13.37
CA ARG A 356 -16.16 26.71 13.96
C ARG A 356 -16.29 27.82 12.90
N GLU A 357 -15.61 27.68 11.78
CA GLU A 357 -15.71 28.62 10.65
C GLU A 357 -17.14 28.66 10.07
N VAL A 358 -17.76 27.50 9.90
CA VAL A 358 -19.15 27.38 9.44
C VAL A 358 -20.11 28.08 10.40
N GLU A 359 -19.99 27.83 11.70
CA GLU A 359 -20.84 28.47 12.71
C GLU A 359 -20.62 30.02 12.77
N GLU A 360 -19.39 30.46 12.61
CA GLU A 360 -19.08 31.88 12.54
C GLU A 360 -19.66 32.53 11.26
N ALA A 361 -19.55 31.88 10.10
CA ALA A 361 -20.13 32.35 8.86
C ALA A 361 -21.66 32.46 8.97
N LYS A 362 -22.34 31.45 9.53
CA LYS A 362 -23.77 31.51 9.82
C LYS A 362 -24.13 32.69 10.71
N ARG A 363 -23.42 32.88 11.82
CA ARG A 363 -23.66 33.98 12.76
C ARG A 363 -23.49 35.37 12.11
N LYS A 364 -22.54 35.50 11.18
CA LYS A 364 -22.23 36.75 10.50
C LYS A 364 -23.03 36.94 9.21
N GLY A 365 -23.85 35.99 8.80
CA GLY A 365 -24.57 36.03 7.50
C GLY A 365 -23.63 35.97 6.29
N LEU A 366 -22.45 35.37 6.45
CA LEU A 366 -21.46 35.19 5.38
C LEU A 366 -21.70 33.89 4.60
N PRO A 367 -21.17 33.76 3.38
CA PRO A 367 -21.19 32.49 2.65
C PRO A 367 -20.57 31.37 3.47
N ILE A 368 -21.22 30.20 3.45
CA ILE A 368 -20.71 29.02 4.14
C ILE A 368 -19.44 28.52 3.44
N PRO A 369 -18.31 28.34 4.17
CA PRO A 369 -17.09 27.81 3.59
C PRO A 369 -17.32 26.40 3.03
N ARG A 370 -16.60 26.05 1.96
CA ARG A 370 -16.63 24.73 1.34
C ARG A 370 -15.42 23.90 1.82
N ARG A 371 -15.67 22.63 2.09
CA ARG A 371 -14.56 21.70 2.31
C ARG A 371 -13.76 21.50 1.01
N ALA A 372 -12.46 21.50 1.11
CA ALA A 372 -11.58 21.09 0.05
C ALA A 372 -10.90 19.74 0.42
N SER A 373 -10.80 18.83 -0.53
CA SER A 373 -10.01 17.62 -0.37
C SER A 373 -8.52 17.96 -0.41
N MET A 374 -7.68 17.07 0.15
CA MET A 374 -6.22 17.21 0.01
C MET A 374 -5.79 17.29 -1.46
N VAL A 375 -6.45 16.52 -2.34
CA VAL A 375 -6.19 16.59 -3.78
C VAL A 375 -6.45 17.98 -4.34
N GLU A 376 -7.57 18.61 -3.97
CA GLU A 376 -7.88 19.98 -4.38
C GLU A 376 -6.88 21.00 -3.81
N ILE A 377 -6.50 20.85 -2.53
CA ILE A 377 -5.52 21.72 -1.88
C ILE A 377 -4.16 21.65 -2.59
N TYR A 378 -3.66 20.44 -2.87
CA TYR A 378 -2.38 20.25 -3.55
C TYR A 378 -2.42 20.58 -5.04
N SER A 379 -3.59 20.56 -5.68
CA SER A 379 -3.77 20.90 -7.08
C SER A 379 -4.14 22.37 -7.31
N ALA A 380 -4.48 23.11 -6.25
CA ALA A 380 -4.85 24.52 -6.38
C ALA A 380 -3.63 25.35 -6.82
N PRO A 381 -3.78 26.23 -7.82
CA PRO A 381 -2.72 27.18 -8.14
C PRO A 381 -2.46 28.06 -6.90
N ALA A 382 -1.21 28.25 -6.57
CA ALA A 382 -0.79 29.07 -5.44
C ALA A 382 -1.08 30.57 -5.73
N GLU A 383 -2.29 31.02 -5.48
CA GLU A 383 -2.58 32.44 -5.37
C GLU A 383 -2.29 32.88 -3.93
N GLY A 384 -1.08 33.38 -3.73
CA GLY A 384 -0.72 34.15 -2.52
C GLY A 384 -0.47 33.34 -1.23
N ALA A 385 -0.50 32.02 -1.25
CA ALA A 385 0.00 31.19 -0.19
C ALA A 385 1.08 30.26 -0.75
N GLU A 386 2.23 30.21 -0.12
CA GLU A 386 3.23 29.17 -0.35
C GLU A 386 2.67 27.81 0.10
N VAL A 387 1.68 27.30 -0.65
CA VAL A 387 1.22 25.93 -0.46
C VAL A 387 2.24 25.03 -1.16
N PHE A 388 2.81 24.11 -0.42
CA PHE A 388 3.73 23.11 -0.93
C PHE A 388 3.03 22.29 -2.01
N ASN A 389 3.24 22.65 -3.27
CA ASN A 389 2.61 21.99 -4.40
C ASN A 389 3.49 20.83 -4.86
N ILE A 390 3.28 19.65 -4.28
CA ILE A 390 4.00 18.42 -4.63
C ILE A 390 3.85 18.02 -6.12
N ASN A 391 2.86 18.58 -6.82
CA ASN A 391 2.63 18.28 -8.25
C ASN A 391 3.27 19.29 -9.21
N LYS A 392 3.83 20.39 -8.72
CA LYS A 392 4.39 21.44 -9.59
C LYS A 392 5.88 21.64 -9.54
N GLY A 393 6.60 20.92 -8.72
CA GLY A 393 8.06 20.95 -8.78
C GLY A 393 8.70 22.31 -8.47
N GLU A 394 8.16 23.05 -7.52
CA GLU A 394 8.80 24.26 -6.99
C GLU A 394 9.40 24.03 -5.61
#